data_c282c62d60fffb0df1a060cba4aa3124
#
_entry.id   c282c62d60fffb0df1a060cba4aa3124
#
_cell.length_a   1.000
_cell.length_b   1.000
_cell.length_c   1.000
_cell.angle_alpha   90.00
_cell.angle_beta   90.00
_cell.angle_gamma   90.00
#
_symmetry.space_group_name_H-M   'P 1'
#
loop_
_entity.id
_entity.type
_entity.pdbx_description
1 polymer ?
#
loop_
_entity_poly.entity_id
_entity_poly.type
_entity_poly.pdbx_seq_one_letter_code
_entity_poly.pdbx_strand_id
1 'polypeptide(L)'
;MPAAAPSGPKRAPAPLAATSRIHYICQVEILDNDIKFVPGVGEARARLLDKELGIRTVGDLLNHFPFRYIDRTRIYRIGEITEGGPSLVQFRARVTGIGYAGEGRKRRFTVSVSDPTGSAELVWFAGIKWVEKRIEVGREYLIFGRPSFYRNELSMVHPELETMEQALSRKPESGMQGIYSTTERLQGVVGTKGFYRIVRNTWERVGEHIAETLPEELRTRYGLIPLREAYYNIHFPQSAELLRQAQYRLKFEELLGVQLNVLARRSERLAKSNGFLFTRVGDAFNRFYSEKLPFPLTGAQKRVIREIRQDTATGFQMNRLLQGDVGSGKTLVALMSMLLAVDNGFQACMMAPTEILARQHFATIGRMLDGLPVRAAILTGASKARERREALEGIASGEVHILIGTHALIEERVRFANLGFVVIDEQHRFGVEQRARLWTKNAQPPHVLVMTATPIPRTLAMTLYGDLDVSVIDELPPGRRPIKTFHYTDAARLKLFGFMRREIAKGRQVYVVYPLIKESEAMDYKDLTDGYEAISRDFPLPQYVTAICHGKMKPADKEESMRQFKAGEAQILVATSVIEVGVDVPNATVMVIESAERFGLSQLHQLRGRVGRGGEQSYCILMSVSYTHLRAHETSQ
;
A
#
# COMPACT_ATOMS: atom_id res chain seq x y z
N MET A 1 62.44 17.89 4.59
CA MET A 1 61.40 16.85 4.52
C MET A 1 60.63 17.05 3.23
N PRO A 2 60.59 16.09 2.31
CA PRO A 2 59.98 16.27 1.00
C PRO A 2 58.48 15.99 1.03
N ALA A 3 57.76 16.79 0.23
CA ALA A 3 56.32 16.72 0.02
C ALA A 3 55.90 15.43 -0.71
N ALA A 4 54.80 14.83 -0.27
CA ALA A 4 54.19 13.66 -0.90
C ALA A 4 53.47 14.04 -2.20
N ALA A 5 53.73 13.27 -3.25
CA ALA A 5 53.12 13.40 -4.56
C ALA A 5 51.65 12.90 -4.58
N PRO A 6 50.78 13.45 -5.44
CA PRO A 6 49.37 13.01 -5.51
C PRO A 6 49.25 11.66 -6.22
N SER A 7 48.44 10.77 -5.63
CA SER A 7 48.11 9.46 -6.18
C SER A 7 47.30 9.58 -7.48
N GLY A 8 47.77 8.92 -8.53
CA GLY A 8 47.20 8.88 -9.88
C GLY A 8 45.80 8.22 -9.94
N PRO A 9 45.10 8.34 -11.07
CA PRO A 9 43.72 7.91 -11.22
C PRO A 9 43.58 6.39 -11.10
N LYS A 10 42.58 5.96 -10.29
CA LYS A 10 42.22 4.54 -10.16
C LYS A 10 41.74 3.99 -11.50
N ARG A 11 42.42 2.93 -11.96
CA ARG A 11 42.05 2.20 -13.17
C ARG A 11 40.57 1.79 -13.15
N ALA A 12 39.90 2.03 -14.28
CA ALA A 12 38.57 1.49 -14.56
C ALA A 12 38.60 -0.05 -14.51
N PRO A 13 37.52 -0.72 -14.03
CA PRO A 13 37.47 -2.17 -14.04
C PRO A 13 37.54 -2.70 -15.48
N ALA A 14 38.28 -3.79 -15.66
CA ALA A 14 38.43 -4.46 -16.94
C ALA A 14 37.09 -4.93 -17.51
N PRO A 15 36.87 -4.90 -18.83
CA PRO A 15 35.61 -5.39 -19.41
C PRO A 15 35.47 -6.89 -19.14
N LEU A 16 34.27 -7.28 -18.68
CA LEU A 16 33.86 -8.68 -18.49
C LEU A 16 34.18 -9.50 -19.75
N ALA A 17 34.86 -10.63 -19.57
CA ALA A 17 35.35 -11.49 -20.64
C ALA A 17 34.21 -11.86 -21.62
N ALA A 18 34.54 -11.91 -22.91
CA ALA A 18 33.59 -12.16 -24.01
C ALA A 18 32.76 -13.45 -23.86
N THR A 19 33.30 -14.44 -23.15
CA THR A 19 32.62 -15.71 -22.83
C THR A 19 31.38 -15.55 -21.91
N SER A 20 31.39 -14.61 -20.97
CA SER A 20 30.23 -14.35 -20.12
C SER A 20 29.12 -13.61 -20.87
N ARG A 21 29.43 -12.79 -21.85
CA ARG A 21 28.47 -12.12 -22.73
C ARG A 21 27.72 -13.10 -23.64
N ILE A 22 28.39 -14.09 -24.20
CA ILE A 22 27.78 -15.09 -25.09
C ILE A 22 26.85 -16.01 -24.29
N HIS A 23 27.23 -16.42 -23.09
CA HIS A 23 26.35 -17.20 -22.20
C HIS A 23 25.08 -16.45 -21.80
N TYR A 24 25.17 -15.16 -21.49
CA TYR A 24 24.04 -14.31 -21.14
C TYR A 24 23.08 -14.12 -22.33
N ILE A 25 23.60 -13.94 -23.54
CA ILE A 25 22.81 -13.78 -24.78
C ILE A 25 22.06 -15.08 -25.12
N CYS A 26 22.71 -16.24 -25.03
CA CYS A 26 22.05 -17.53 -25.29
C CYS A 26 20.96 -17.89 -24.26
N GLN A 27 21.03 -17.38 -23.05
CA GLN A 27 20.02 -17.63 -22.00
C GLN A 27 18.76 -16.78 -22.17
N VAL A 28 18.90 -15.54 -22.59
CA VAL A 28 17.77 -14.67 -22.94
C VAL A 28 16.96 -15.34 -24.05
N GLU A 29 17.62 -15.92 -25.06
CA GLU A 29 16.93 -16.59 -26.19
C GLU A 29 16.07 -17.81 -25.76
N ILE A 30 16.51 -18.63 -24.80
CA ILE A 30 15.74 -19.83 -24.40
C ILE A 30 14.50 -19.47 -23.58
N LEU A 31 14.60 -18.51 -22.69
CA LEU A 31 13.46 -18.06 -21.86
C LEU A 31 12.46 -17.23 -22.67
N ASP A 32 12.91 -16.55 -23.73
CA ASP A 32 12.07 -15.78 -24.65
C ASP A 32 11.38 -16.65 -25.71
N ASN A 33 11.68 -17.96 -25.77
CA ASN A 33 10.99 -18.86 -26.67
C ASN A 33 9.49 -18.89 -26.42
N ASP A 34 8.71 -18.90 -27.50
CA ASP A 34 7.26 -18.99 -27.47
C ASP A 34 6.80 -20.29 -26.79
N ILE A 35 5.87 -20.15 -25.86
CA ILE A 35 5.33 -21.25 -25.05
C ILE A 35 4.64 -22.36 -25.88
N LYS A 36 4.22 -22.08 -27.11
CA LYS A 36 3.59 -23.08 -28.00
C LYS A 36 4.49 -24.27 -28.31
N PHE A 37 5.82 -24.09 -28.22
CA PHE A 37 6.80 -25.15 -28.44
C PHE A 37 7.02 -26.04 -27.21
N VAL A 38 6.42 -25.71 -26.08
CA VAL A 38 6.47 -26.54 -24.87
C VAL A 38 5.56 -27.75 -25.04
N PRO A 39 6.04 -28.98 -24.74
CA PRO A 39 5.21 -30.19 -24.83
C PRO A 39 3.98 -30.12 -23.96
N GLY A 40 2.84 -30.36 -24.58
CA GLY A 40 1.54 -30.30 -23.92
C GLY A 40 0.85 -28.94 -24.01
N VAL A 41 1.45 -27.92 -24.64
CA VAL A 41 0.82 -26.62 -24.87
C VAL A 41 0.18 -26.55 -26.26
N GLY A 42 0.96 -26.49 -27.33
CA GLY A 42 0.46 -26.26 -28.68
C GLY A 42 -0.22 -24.91 -28.89
N GLU A 43 -0.60 -24.56 -30.14
CA GLU A 43 -1.13 -23.23 -30.46
C GLU A 43 -2.39 -22.82 -29.71
N ALA A 44 -3.37 -23.73 -29.60
CA ALA A 44 -4.66 -23.41 -29.00
C ALA A 44 -4.53 -23.07 -27.49
N ARG A 45 -3.71 -23.85 -26.77
CA ARG A 45 -3.45 -23.60 -25.36
C ARG A 45 -2.53 -22.37 -25.14
N ALA A 46 -1.56 -22.14 -26.03
CA ALA A 46 -0.72 -20.96 -25.99
C ALA A 46 -1.54 -19.67 -26.11
N ARG A 47 -2.47 -19.60 -27.08
CA ARG A 47 -3.39 -18.46 -27.21
C ARG A 47 -4.27 -18.27 -25.97
N LEU A 48 -4.70 -19.36 -25.33
CA LEU A 48 -5.51 -19.28 -24.12
C LEU A 48 -4.68 -18.81 -22.92
N LEU A 49 -3.45 -19.30 -22.76
CA LEU A 49 -2.51 -18.86 -21.71
C LEU A 49 -2.14 -17.38 -21.85
N ASP A 50 -1.89 -16.91 -23.06
CA ASP A 50 -1.65 -15.49 -23.33
C ASP A 50 -2.87 -14.64 -22.96
N LYS A 51 -4.07 -15.01 -23.45
CA LYS A 51 -5.29 -14.24 -23.23
C LYS A 51 -5.71 -14.16 -21.76
N GLU A 52 -5.60 -15.28 -21.03
CA GLU A 52 -6.15 -15.41 -19.68
C GLU A 52 -5.11 -15.07 -18.59
N LEU A 53 -3.82 -15.28 -18.83
CA LEU A 53 -2.75 -15.11 -17.84
C LEU A 53 -1.59 -14.23 -18.33
N GLY A 54 -1.58 -13.80 -19.59
CA GLY A 54 -0.48 -13.03 -20.18
C GLY A 54 0.80 -13.85 -20.40
N ILE A 55 0.72 -15.17 -20.39
CA ILE A 55 1.88 -16.08 -20.54
C ILE A 55 2.12 -16.34 -22.01
N ARG A 56 3.22 -15.81 -22.56
CA ARG A 56 3.62 -15.92 -23.96
C ARG A 56 4.89 -16.71 -24.15
N THR A 57 5.81 -16.57 -23.21
CA THR A 57 7.15 -17.14 -23.27
C THR A 57 7.37 -18.22 -22.21
N VAL A 58 8.43 -18.98 -22.39
CA VAL A 58 8.92 -19.95 -21.39
C VAL A 58 9.26 -19.22 -20.07
N GLY A 59 9.85 -18.04 -20.16
CA GLY A 59 10.16 -17.20 -19.00
C GLY A 59 8.90 -16.75 -18.26
N ASP A 60 7.85 -16.33 -18.98
CA ASP A 60 6.58 -15.96 -18.35
C ASP A 60 5.98 -17.12 -17.59
N LEU A 61 6.05 -18.33 -18.14
CA LEU A 61 5.56 -19.54 -17.48
C LEU A 61 6.31 -19.86 -16.19
N LEU A 62 7.64 -19.78 -16.22
CA LEU A 62 8.47 -20.03 -15.03
C LEU A 62 8.32 -18.92 -13.97
N ASN A 63 7.92 -17.71 -14.37
CA ASN A 63 7.61 -16.61 -13.45
C ASN A 63 6.16 -16.64 -12.95
N HIS A 64 5.32 -17.52 -13.47
CA HIS A 64 3.97 -17.73 -12.95
C HIS A 64 4.02 -18.69 -11.74
N PHE A 65 4.33 -18.13 -10.57
CA PHE A 65 4.54 -18.90 -9.35
C PHE A 65 3.25 -19.46 -8.74
N PRO A 66 3.31 -20.61 -8.03
CA PRO A 66 2.18 -21.10 -7.26
C PRO A 66 1.75 -20.08 -6.19
N PHE A 67 0.45 -19.83 -6.05
CA PHE A 67 -0.07 -18.93 -5.02
C PHE A 67 -0.23 -19.61 -3.65
N ARG A 68 -0.29 -20.95 -3.62
CA ARG A 68 -0.30 -21.77 -2.41
C ARG A 68 0.29 -23.14 -2.67
N TYR A 69 0.63 -23.85 -1.59
CA TYR A 69 1.17 -25.20 -1.64
C TYR A 69 0.30 -26.14 -0.81
N ILE A 70 0.14 -27.36 -1.28
CA ILE A 70 -0.56 -28.42 -0.59
C ILE A 70 0.48 -29.43 -0.16
N ASP A 71 0.54 -29.70 1.14
CA ASP A 71 1.38 -30.75 1.68
C ASP A 71 0.65 -32.10 1.58
N ARG A 72 1.19 -32.99 0.74
CA ARG A 72 0.71 -34.37 0.60
C ARG A 72 1.62 -35.38 1.29
N THR A 73 2.59 -34.95 2.09
CA THR A 73 3.46 -35.86 2.85
C THR A 73 2.74 -36.42 4.07
N ARG A 74 1.86 -35.63 4.67
CA ARG A 74 1.16 -36.02 5.89
C ARG A 74 -0.09 -36.82 5.56
N ILE A 75 -0.11 -38.07 5.96
CA ILE A 75 -1.29 -38.92 5.93
C ILE A 75 -1.92 -38.86 7.32
N TYR A 76 -3.11 -38.28 7.38
CA TYR A 76 -3.90 -38.17 8.61
C TYR A 76 -4.64 -39.47 8.87
N ARG A 77 -4.99 -39.74 10.12
CA ARG A 77 -6.03 -40.68 10.48
C ARG A 77 -7.38 -39.96 10.51
N ILE A 78 -8.48 -40.68 10.19
CA ILE A 78 -9.81 -40.07 10.15
C ILE A 78 -10.14 -39.35 11.47
N GLY A 79 -9.82 -39.97 12.63
CA GLY A 79 -10.04 -39.39 13.95
C GLY A 79 -9.19 -38.16 14.30
N GLU A 80 -8.12 -37.88 13.54
CA GLU A 80 -7.29 -36.66 13.72
C GLU A 80 -7.85 -35.44 12.97
N ILE A 81 -8.81 -35.67 12.05
CA ILE A 81 -9.40 -34.60 11.24
C ILE A 81 -10.53 -33.96 12.03
N THR A 82 -10.39 -32.68 12.38
CA THR A 82 -11.34 -31.92 13.20
C THR A 82 -11.90 -30.72 12.45
N GLU A 83 -13.07 -30.27 12.87
CA GLU A 83 -13.66 -29.04 12.36
C GLU A 83 -12.76 -27.83 12.73
N GLY A 84 -12.42 -27.00 11.74
CA GLY A 84 -11.44 -25.92 11.92
C GLY A 84 -9.97 -26.31 11.72
N GLY A 85 -9.67 -27.57 11.41
CA GLY A 85 -8.37 -28.08 11.02
C GLY A 85 -7.95 -27.66 9.59
N PRO A 86 -6.94 -28.37 8.99
CA PRO A 86 -6.43 -28.03 7.66
C PRO A 86 -7.52 -28.08 6.59
N SER A 87 -7.49 -27.08 5.67
CA SER A 87 -8.50 -26.97 4.59
C SER A 87 -8.44 -28.08 3.54
N LEU A 88 -7.33 -28.82 3.47
CA LEU A 88 -7.14 -29.98 2.62
C LEU A 88 -6.37 -31.03 3.42
N VAL A 89 -6.84 -32.25 3.36
CA VAL A 89 -6.24 -33.39 4.09
C VAL A 89 -6.11 -34.60 3.18
N GLN A 90 -5.11 -35.43 3.49
CA GLN A 90 -4.91 -36.72 2.87
C GLN A 90 -4.97 -37.81 3.95
N PHE A 91 -5.79 -38.83 3.74
CA PHE A 91 -5.87 -39.96 4.66
C PHE A 91 -6.01 -41.28 3.91
N ARG A 92 -5.65 -42.37 4.56
CA ARG A 92 -5.79 -43.74 4.04
C ARG A 92 -6.99 -44.39 4.68
N ALA A 93 -7.88 -44.96 3.85
CA ALA A 93 -9.04 -45.66 4.35
C ALA A 93 -9.47 -46.79 3.42
N ARG A 94 -10.20 -47.76 3.97
CA ARG A 94 -10.79 -48.89 3.26
C ARG A 94 -12.24 -48.56 2.91
N VAL A 95 -12.65 -48.88 1.68
CA VAL A 95 -14.04 -48.74 1.27
C VAL A 95 -14.89 -49.81 1.94
N THR A 96 -15.88 -49.40 2.72
CA THR A 96 -16.80 -50.30 3.46
C THR A 96 -18.15 -50.44 2.78
N GLY A 97 -18.56 -49.47 1.97
CA GLY A 97 -19.84 -49.51 1.25
C GLY A 97 -19.93 -48.49 0.13
N ILE A 98 -20.79 -48.79 -0.82
CA ILE A 98 -21.09 -47.95 -1.98
C ILE A 98 -22.61 -47.80 -2.05
N GLY A 99 -23.08 -46.58 -2.26
CA GLY A 99 -24.50 -46.28 -2.31
C GLY A 99 -24.86 -45.10 -3.19
N TYR A 100 -26.16 -44.89 -3.34
CA TYR A 100 -26.73 -43.71 -3.97
C TYR A 100 -27.72 -43.08 -3.04
N ALA A 101 -27.68 -41.76 -2.91
CA ALA A 101 -28.62 -41.00 -2.10
C ALA A 101 -29.28 -39.89 -2.95
N GLY A 102 -30.55 -39.57 -2.64
CA GLY A 102 -31.37 -38.60 -3.37
C GLY A 102 -32.02 -39.15 -4.64
N GLU A 103 -33.06 -38.46 -5.14
CA GLU A 103 -33.82 -38.80 -6.31
C GLU A 103 -33.69 -37.77 -7.44
N GLY A 104 -33.84 -38.22 -8.69
CA GLY A 104 -33.82 -37.35 -9.87
C GLY A 104 -32.52 -36.58 -10.06
N ARG A 105 -32.62 -35.25 -10.27
CA ARG A 105 -31.45 -34.35 -10.46
C ARG A 105 -30.58 -34.18 -9.22
N LYS A 106 -31.07 -34.59 -8.03
CA LYS A 106 -30.33 -34.51 -6.74
C LYS A 106 -29.64 -35.84 -6.39
N ARG A 107 -29.63 -36.81 -7.29
CA ARG A 107 -28.97 -38.12 -7.09
C ARG A 107 -27.46 -37.91 -6.95
N ARG A 108 -26.90 -38.38 -5.85
CA ARG A 108 -25.48 -38.33 -5.52
C ARG A 108 -24.94 -39.75 -5.30
N PHE A 109 -23.70 -39.98 -5.70
CA PHE A 109 -22.99 -41.22 -5.44
C PHE A 109 -22.24 -41.07 -4.12
N THR A 110 -22.42 -41.99 -3.19
CA THR A 110 -21.79 -41.99 -1.87
C THR A 110 -20.95 -43.23 -1.66
N VAL A 111 -19.79 -43.07 -1.05
CA VAL A 111 -18.87 -44.15 -0.72
C VAL A 111 -18.50 -44.00 0.75
N SER A 112 -18.83 -45.00 1.55
CA SER A 112 -18.41 -45.08 2.95
C SER A 112 -17.03 -45.65 3.05
N VAL A 113 -16.18 -45.01 3.82
CA VAL A 113 -14.78 -45.41 4.05
C VAL A 113 -14.46 -45.40 5.55
N SER A 114 -13.59 -46.31 5.98
CA SER A 114 -13.16 -46.36 7.39
C SER A 114 -11.67 -46.66 7.53
N ASP A 115 -11.12 -46.18 8.64
CA ASP A 115 -9.84 -46.59 9.17
C ASP A 115 -10.00 -47.06 10.64
N PRO A 116 -8.93 -47.50 11.33
CA PRO A 116 -9.04 -47.91 12.74
C PRO A 116 -9.49 -46.80 13.73
N THR A 117 -9.57 -45.55 13.29
CA THR A 117 -9.85 -44.38 14.15
C THR A 117 -11.21 -43.73 13.90
N GLY A 118 -11.85 -44.05 12.75
CA GLY A 118 -13.14 -43.48 12.40
C GLY A 118 -13.65 -43.85 11.02
N SER A 119 -14.76 -43.23 10.61
CA SER A 119 -15.39 -43.36 9.32
C SER A 119 -15.63 -42.00 8.66
N ALA A 120 -15.71 -42.02 7.31
CA ALA A 120 -16.01 -40.83 6.52
C ALA A 120 -16.91 -41.19 5.32
N GLU A 121 -17.71 -40.22 4.86
CA GLU A 121 -18.53 -40.35 3.64
C GLU A 121 -17.90 -39.51 2.51
N LEU A 122 -17.68 -40.16 1.36
CA LEU A 122 -17.21 -39.48 0.14
C LEU A 122 -18.38 -39.31 -0.82
N VAL A 123 -18.55 -38.11 -1.38
CA VAL A 123 -19.75 -37.76 -2.15
C VAL A 123 -19.39 -37.22 -3.53
N TRP A 124 -20.05 -37.70 -4.59
CA TRP A 124 -19.94 -37.17 -5.93
C TRP A 124 -21.30 -36.83 -6.52
N PHE A 125 -21.39 -35.64 -7.08
CA PHE A 125 -22.59 -35.15 -7.80
C PHE A 125 -22.42 -35.22 -9.31
N ALA A 126 -21.19 -35.34 -9.82
CA ALA A 126 -20.83 -35.41 -11.23
C ALA A 126 -19.77 -36.47 -11.48
N GLY A 127 -19.66 -36.96 -12.72
CA GLY A 127 -18.66 -37.95 -13.08
C GLY A 127 -18.90 -39.35 -12.48
N ILE A 128 -20.07 -39.64 -11.98
CA ILE A 128 -20.42 -40.85 -11.20
C ILE A 128 -19.98 -42.13 -11.92
N LYS A 129 -20.34 -42.30 -13.18
CA LYS A 129 -20.01 -43.51 -13.96
C LYS A 129 -18.51 -43.81 -14.04
N TRP A 130 -17.68 -42.78 -14.00
CA TRP A 130 -16.23 -42.92 -14.07
C TRP A 130 -15.64 -43.26 -12.70
N VAL A 131 -16.18 -42.70 -11.62
CA VAL A 131 -15.77 -42.98 -10.26
C VAL A 131 -16.17 -44.38 -9.83
N GLU A 132 -17.43 -44.76 -10.12
CA GLU A 132 -17.99 -46.07 -9.79
C GLU A 132 -17.15 -47.22 -10.37
N LYS A 133 -16.67 -47.09 -11.61
CA LYS A 133 -15.81 -48.10 -12.25
C LYS A 133 -14.43 -48.28 -11.60
N ARG A 134 -14.01 -47.36 -10.75
CA ARG A 134 -12.69 -47.31 -10.14
C ARG A 134 -12.66 -47.69 -8.67
N ILE A 135 -13.82 -47.76 -8.04
CA ILE A 135 -13.93 -48.03 -6.60
C ILE A 135 -14.39 -49.45 -6.38
N GLU A 136 -13.61 -50.19 -5.59
CA GLU A 136 -13.88 -51.56 -5.18
C GLU A 136 -14.11 -51.61 -3.67
N VAL A 137 -15.20 -52.24 -3.23
CA VAL A 137 -15.48 -52.48 -1.81
C VAL A 137 -14.42 -53.42 -1.22
N GLY A 138 -13.93 -53.11 -0.03
CA GLY A 138 -12.87 -53.83 0.65
C GLY A 138 -11.45 -53.41 0.31
N ARG A 139 -11.26 -52.60 -0.73
CA ARG A 139 -9.94 -52.10 -1.16
C ARG A 139 -9.57 -50.82 -0.41
N GLU A 140 -8.26 -50.59 -0.17
CA GLU A 140 -7.74 -49.40 0.44
C GLU A 140 -7.34 -48.35 -0.61
N TYR A 141 -7.68 -47.12 -0.32
CA TYR A 141 -7.37 -45.95 -1.15
C TYR A 141 -6.71 -44.87 -0.32
N LEU A 142 -5.83 -44.11 -0.96
CA LEU A 142 -5.37 -42.82 -0.48
C LEU A 142 -6.34 -41.75 -0.98
N ILE A 143 -6.97 -41.07 -0.04
CA ILE A 143 -8.08 -40.13 -0.28
C ILE A 143 -7.60 -38.71 0.03
N PHE A 144 -7.73 -37.81 -0.94
CA PHE A 144 -7.32 -36.43 -0.79
C PHE A 144 -8.47 -35.49 -1.13
N GLY A 145 -8.76 -34.52 -0.26
CA GLY A 145 -9.82 -33.56 -0.50
C GLY A 145 -10.04 -32.58 0.65
N ARG A 146 -11.09 -31.78 0.50
CA ARG A 146 -11.52 -30.83 1.52
C ARG A 146 -12.44 -31.52 2.51
N PRO A 147 -12.08 -31.58 3.81
CA PRO A 147 -12.96 -32.12 4.83
C PRO A 147 -14.14 -31.16 5.06
N SER A 148 -15.31 -31.70 5.23
CA SER A 148 -16.50 -31.02 5.72
C SER A 148 -17.16 -31.87 6.79
N PHE A 149 -17.84 -31.24 7.75
CA PHE A 149 -18.50 -31.94 8.83
C PHE A 149 -20.01 -31.70 8.76
N TYR A 150 -20.76 -32.77 8.77
CA TYR A 150 -22.21 -32.71 8.86
C TYR A 150 -22.67 -33.62 10.00
N ARG A 151 -23.35 -33.08 11.00
CA ARG A 151 -23.76 -33.82 12.21
C ARG A 151 -22.61 -34.55 12.91
N ASN A 152 -21.43 -33.94 12.95
CA ASN A 152 -20.19 -34.49 13.49
C ASN A 152 -19.59 -35.68 12.73
N GLU A 153 -20.09 -35.96 11.52
CA GLU A 153 -19.54 -36.99 10.63
C GLU A 153 -18.65 -36.30 9.57
N LEU A 154 -17.47 -36.85 9.34
CA LEU A 154 -16.57 -36.41 8.29
C LEU A 154 -17.11 -36.74 6.92
N SER A 155 -17.28 -35.78 6.05
CA SER A 155 -17.61 -35.97 4.65
C SER A 155 -16.67 -35.23 3.71
N MET A 156 -16.50 -35.71 2.49
CA MET A 156 -15.73 -35.07 1.44
C MET A 156 -16.48 -35.04 0.13
N VAL A 157 -16.57 -33.90 -0.51
CA VAL A 157 -17.20 -33.72 -1.82
C VAL A 157 -16.13 -33.78 -2.91
N HIS A 158 -16.34 -34.64 -3.91
CA HIS A 158 -15.43 -34.85 -5.04
C HIS A 158 -13.97 -35.06 -4.65
N PRO A 159 -13.63 -35.95 -3.68
CA PRO A 159 -12.25 -36.22 -3.35
C PRO A 159 -11.48 -36.89 -4.48
N GLU A 160 -10.17 -36.71 -4.50
CA GLU A 160 -9.26 -37.49 -5.32
C GLU A 160 -9.01 -38.86 -4.66
N LEU A 161 -9.09 -39.95 -5.44
CA LEU A 161 -8.82 -41.31 -4.98
C LEU A 161 -7.62 -41.87 -5.75
N GLU A 162 -6.68 -42.46 -5.05
CA GLU A 162 -5.55 -43.19 -5.63
C GLU A 162 -5.44 -44.58 -4.97
N THR A 163 -5.17 -45.62 -5.77
CA THR A 163 -4.85 -46.91 -5.19
C THR A 163 -3.49 -46.88 -4.51
N MET A 164 -3.26 -47.75 -3.53
CA MET A 164 -1.96 -47.78 -2.83
C MET A 164 -0.80 -48.11 -3.79
N GLU A 165 -1.04 -48.90 -4.85
CA GLU A 165 -0.04 -49.18 -5.90
C GLU A 165 0.32 -47.90 -6.69
N GLN A 166 -0.69 -47.11 -7.04
CA GLN A 166 -0.48 -45.81 -7.69
C GLN A 166 0.26 -44.80 -6.78
N ALA A 167 -0.07 -44.78 -5.49
CA ALA A 167 0.59 -43.94 -4.51
C ALA A 167 2.06 -44.34 -4.29
N LEU A 168 2.37 -45.64 -4.25
CA LEU A 168 3.72 -46.16 -4.09
C LEU A 168 4.58 -46.06 -5.37
N SER A 169 3.96 -46.14 -6.57
CA SER A 169 4.66 -45.95 -7.83
C SER A 169 5.05 -44.50 -8.12
N ARG A 170 4.47 -43.55 -7.40
CA ARG A 170 4.98 -42.18 -7.41
C ARG A 170 6.38 -42.16 -6.79
N LYS A 171 7.38 -41.75 -7.56
CA LYS A 171 8.66 -41.33 -6.93
C LYS A 171 8.34 -40.32 -5.84
N PRO A 172 8.95 -40.41 -4.67
CA PRO A 172 8.77 -39.44 -3.59
C PRO A 172 9.43 -38.11 -3.96
N GLU A 173 8.93 -37.46 -5.00
CA GLU A 173 9.25 -36.09 -5.28
C GLU A 173 8.37 -35.27 -4.37
N SER A 174 9.01 -34.63 -3.43
CA SER A 174 8.50 -33.70 -2.42
C SER A 174 6.97 -33.70 -2.27
N GLY A 175 6.48 -34.07 -1.10
CA GLY A 175 5.04 -34.12 -0.84
C GLY A 175 4.30 -32.79 -0.93
N MET A 176 5.01 -31.70 -1.25
CA MET A 176 4.43 -30.37 -1.43
C MET A 176 4.16 -30.10 -2.90
N GLN A 177 2.91 -29.87 -3.24
CA GLN A 177 2.47 -29.56 -4.61
C GLN A 177 2.03 -28.11 -4.73
N GLY A 178 2.65 -27.35 -5.65
CA GLY A 178 2.25 -26.00 -5.99
C GLY A 178 0.90 -25.93 -6.69
N ILE A 179 0.04 -25.01 -6.26
CA ILE A 179 -1.25 -24.70 -6.89
C ILE A 179 -1.12 -23.33 -7.56
N TYR A 180 -1.40 -23.33 -8.87
CA TYR A 180 -1.31 -22.13 -9.70
C TYR A 180 -2.67 -21.45 -9.82
N SER A 181 -2.67 -20.12 -9.86
CA SER A 181 -3.86 -19.36 -10.19
C SER A 181 -4.26 -19.62 -11.65
N THR A 182 -5.53 -19.95 -11.86
CA THR A 182 -6.10 -20.23 -13.19
C THR A 182 -7.49 -19.63 -13.27
N THR A 183 -7.92 -19.29 -14.49
CA THR A 183 -9.31 -18.87 -14.74
C THR A 183 -10.21 -20.09 -14.97
N GLU A 184 -11.52 -19.95 -14.86
CA GLU A 184 -12.48 -21.05 -15.09
C GLU A 184 -12.30 -21.68 -16.47
N ARG A 185 -12.01 -20.88 -17.50
CA ARG A 185 -11.78 -21.36 -18.87
C ARG A 185 -10.53 -22.21 -18.98
N LEU A 186 -9.43 -21.77 -18.35
CA LEU A 186 -8.19 -22.56 -18.30
C LEU A 186 -8.36 -23.83 -17.50
N GLN A 187 -9.12 -23.77 -16.41
CA GLN A 187 -9.39 -24.94 -15.58
C GLN A 187 -10.16 -26.03 -16.33
N GLY A 188 -11.08 -25.66 -17.24
CA GLY A 188 -11.80 -26.59 -18.12
C GLY A 188 -10.93 -27.26 -19.19
N VAL A 189 -9.85 -26.58 -19.67
CA VAL A 189 -9.01 -27.07 -20.78
C VAL A 189 -7.71 -27.71 -20.32
N VAL A 190 -7.07 -27.12 -19.31
CA VAL A 190 -5.73 -27.53 -18.83
C VAL A 190 -5.84 -28.21 -17.46
N GLY A 191 -6.68 -27.68 -16.57
CA GLY A 191 -6.80 -28.14 -15.19
C GLY A 191 -5.52 -27.94 -14.36
N THR A 192 -5.62 -28.04 -13.05
CA THR A 192 -4.47 -27.87 -12.14
C THR A 192 -3.34 -28.86 -12.39
N LYS A 193 -3.69 -30.15 -12.63
CA LYS A 193 -2.69 -31.20 -12.92
C LYS A 193 -2.02 -31.02 -14.28
N GLY A 194 -2.78 -30.55 -15.28
CA GLY A 194 -2.24 -30.24 -16.60
C GLY A 194 -1.26 -29.08 -16.57
N PHE A 195 -1.58 -28.01 -15.84
CA PHE A 195 -0.70 -26.85 -15.68
C PHE A 195 0.62 -27.24 -14.99
N TYR A 196 0.54 -27.98 -13.90
CA TYR A 196 1.73 -28.51 -13.21
C TYR A 196 2.62 -29.34 -14.16
N ARG A 197 2.01 -30.20 -15.02
CA ARG A 197 2.76 -30.99 -16.00
C ARG A 197 3.45 -30.10 -17.04
N ILE A 198 2.79 -29.06 -17.51
CA ILE A 198 3.38 -28.09 -18.46
C ILE A 198 4.61 -27.44 -17.84
N VAL A 199 4.50 -26.92 -16.61
CA VAL A 199 5.63 -26.30 -15.89
C VAL A 199 6.77 -27.31 -15.72
N ARG A 200 6.46 -28.58 -15.40
CA ARG A 200 7.46 -29.63 -15.23
C ARG A 200 8.19 -29.96 -16.54
N ASN A 201 7.45 -30.17 -17.63
CA ASN A 201 8.05 -30.40 -18.94
C ASN A 201 8.92 -29.23 -19.40
N THR A 202 8.54 -28.03 -19.04
CA THR A 202 9.35 -26.82 -19.29
C THR A 202 10.62 -26.86 -18.49
N TRP A 203 10.54 -27.13 -17.19
CA TRP A 203 11.71 -27.22 -16.32
C TRP A 203 12.73 -28.26 -16.79
N GLU A 204 12.29 -29.45 -17.18
CA GLU A 204 13.15 -30.52 -17.66
C GLU A 204 13.97 -30.14 -18.92
N ARG A 205 13.48 -29.16 -19.69
CA ARG A 205 14.15 -28.66 -20.90
C ARG A 205 15.07 -27.47 -20.65
N VAL A 206 14.64 -26.56 -19.79
CA VAL A 206 15.33 -25.27 -19.64
C VAL A 206 16.01 -25.08 -18.29
N GLY A 207 15.72 -25.92 -17.31
CA GLY A 207 16.21 -25.76 -15.94
C GLY A 207 17.74 -25.76 -15.82
N GLU A 208 18.45 -26.48 -16.70
CA GLU A 208 19.91 -26.48 -16.73
C GLU A 208 20.51 -25.22 -17.35
N HIS A 209 19.71 -24.46 -18.08
CA HIS A 209 20.13 -23.24 -18.75
C HIS A 209 19.88 -21.98 -17.92
N ILE A 210 19.30 -22.11 -16.71
CA ILE A 210 19.09 -20.97 -15.81
C ILE A 210 20.41 -20.60 -15.15
N ALA A 211 20.99 -19.47 -15.57
CA ALA A 211 22.22 -18.95 -14.97
C ALA A 211 21.93 -18.10 -13.73
N GLU A 212 22.96 -18.03 -12.93
CA GLU A 212 22.99 -17.18 -11.77
C GLU A 212 23.09 -15.70 -12.16
N THR A 213 22.23 -14.89 -11.59
CA THR A 213 22.15 -13.44 -11.83
C THR A 213 22.90 -12.63 -10.78
N LEU A 214 23.07 -13.17 -9.56
CA LEU A 214 23.69 -12.47 -8.45
C LEU A 214 25.13 -12.94 -8.22
N PRO A 215 26.08 -12.01 -7.96
CA PRO A 215 27.43 -12.35 -7.56
C PRO A 215 27.46 -13.23 -6.30
N GLU A 216 28.47 -14.11 -6.21
CA GLU A 216 28.63 -15.03 -5.09
C GLU A 216 28.75 -14.31 -3.74
N GLU A 217 29.40 -13.15 -3.71
CA GLU A 217 29.55 -12.32 -2.52
C GLU A 217 28.20 -11.87 -1.95
N LEU A 218 27.26 -11.46 -2.83
CA LEU A 218 25.91 -11.10 -2.40
C LEU A 218 25.13 -12.31 -1.91
N ARG A 219 25.23 -13.44 -2.61
CA ARG A 219 24.54 -14.67 -2.20
C ARG A 219 24.99 -15.14 -0.83
N THR A 220 26.30 -15.17 -0.60
CA THR A 220 26.88 -15.56 0.70
C THR A 220 26.50 -14.59 1.81
N ARG A 221 26.58 -13.28 1.54
CA ARG A 221 26.26 -12.24 2.53
C ARG A 221 24.82 -12.29 3.02
N TYR A 222 23.88 -12.59 2.14
CA TYR A 222 22.44 -12.61 2.44
C TYR A 222 21.85 -14.02 2.58
N GLY A 223 22.67 -15.06 2.55
CA GLY A 223 22.23 -16.45 2.69
C GLY A 223 21.28 -16.91 1.58
N LEU A 224 21.54 -16.47 0.34
CA LEU A 224 20.67 -16.74 -0.81
C LEU A 224 21.10 -18.03 -1.52
N ILE A 225 20.14 -18.93 -1.75
CA ILE A 225 20.36 -20.12 -2.58
C ILE A 225 20.58 -19.74 -4.05
N PRO A 226 21.21 -20.61 -4.86
CA PRO A 226 21.35 -20.40 -6.30
C PRO A 226 20.01 -20.18 -7.00
N LEU A 227 20.00 -19.36 -8.06
CA LEU A 227 18.75 -19.02 -8.78
C LEU A 227 18.06 -20.27 -9.35
N ARG A 228 18.81 -21.17 -9.95
CA ARG A 228 18.29 -22.45 -10.45
C ARG A 228 17.58 -23.27 -9.36
N GLU A 229 18.17 -23.33 -8.18
CA GLU A 229 17.61 -24.04 -7.03
C GLU A 229 16.35 -23.35 -6.50
N ALA A 230 16.34 -22.01 -6.55
CA ALA A 230 15.17 -21.22 -6.17
C ALA A 230 13.99 -21.46 -7.13
N TYR A 231 14.21 -21.44 -8.46
CA TYR A 231 13.17 -21.75 -9.43
C TYR A 231 12.69 -23.20 -9.32
N TYR A 232 13.59 -24.15 -9.04
CA TYR A 232 13.16 -25.53 -8.81
C TYR A 232 12.24 -25.63 -7.59
N ASN A 233 12.69 -25.12 -6.44
CA ASN A 233 11.96 -25.28 -5.19
C ASN A 233 10.72 -24.39 -5.06
N ILE A 234 10.57 -23.33 -5.86
CA ILE A 234 9.30 -22.58 -5.91
C ILE A 234 8.21 -23.37 -6.65
N HIS A 235 8.55 -24.18 -7.66
CA HIS A 235 7.61 -24.99 -8.43
C HIS A 235 7.47 -26.41 -7.87
N PHE A 236 8.57 -27.00 -7.42
CA PHE A 236 8.71 -28.39 -6.97
C PHE A 236 9.44 -28.47 -5.63
N PRO A 237 8.84 -27.96 -4.54
CA PRO A 237 9.52 -27.85 -3.24
C PRO A 237 9.95 -29.22 -2.72
N GLN A 238 11.22 -29.40 -2.43
CA GLN A 238 11.76 -30.62 -1.81
C GLN A 238 11.51 -30.65 -0.31
N SER A 239 11.43 -29.48 0.31
CA SER A 239 11.08 -29.30 1.73
C SER A 239 10.44 -27.94 1.97
N ALA A 240 9.77 -27.77 3.11
CA ALA A 240 9.24 -26.47 3.52
C ALA A 240 10.34 -25.43 3.73
N GLU A 241 11.53 -25.86 4.14
CA GLU A 241 12.69 -24.99 4.33
C GLU A 241 13.22 -24.48 2.99
N LEU A 242 13.46 -25.36 2.02
CA LEU A 242 13.91 -24.96 0.68
C LEU A 242 12.88 -24.09 -0.05
N LEU A 243 11.59 -24.33 0.19
CA LEU A 243 10.53 -23.45 -0.33
C LEU A 243 10.65 -22.04 0.25
N ARG A 244 10.88 -21.90 1.58
CA ARG A 244 11.08 -20.59 2.20
C ARG A 244 12.31 -19.88 1.65
N GLN A 245 13.41 -20.60 1.49
CA GLN A 245 14.64 -20.07 0.90
C GLN A 245 14.45 -19.65 -0.56
N ALA A 246 13.72 -20.42 -1.35
CA ALA A 246 13.37 -20.08 -2.73
C ALA A 246 12.52 -18.80 -2.79
N GLN A 247 11.49 -18.71 -1.96
CA GLN A 247 10.67 -17.49 -1.85
C GLN A 247 11.49 -16.27 -1.42
N TYR A 248 12.40 -16.44 -0.46
CA TYR A 248 13.27 -15.37 0.00
C TYR A 248 14.21 -14.89 -1.12
N ARG A 249 14.83 -15.84 -1.84
CA ARG A 249 15.73 -15.54 -2.98
C ARG A 249 15.02 -14.76 -4.09
N LEU A 250 13.84 -15.22 -4.53
CA LEU A 250 13.10 -14.58 -5.62
C LEU A 250 12.57 -13.20 -5.23
N LYS A 251 12.05 -13.05 -4.01
CA LYS A 251 11.64 -11.73 -3.48
C LYS A 251 12.81 -10.76 -3.36
N PHE A 252 13.97 -11.24 -2.92
CA PHE A 252 15.17 -10.42 -2.83
C PHE A 252 15.58 -9.90 -4.21
N GLU A 253 15.61 -10.75 -5.22
CA GLU A 253 16.00 -10.38 -6.58
C GLU A 253 15.02 -9.40 -7.22
N GLU A 254 13.73 -9.62 -7.08
CA GLU A 254 12.69 -8.71 -7.55
C GLU A 254 12.86 -7.31 -6.94
N LEU A 255 13.00 -7.24 -5.61
CA LEU A 255 13.19 -5.98 -4.90
C LEU A 255 14.53 -5.31 -5.25
N LEU A 256 15.61 -6.09 -5.43
CA LEU A 256 16.91 -5.59 -5.86
C LEU A 256 16.80 -4.98 -7.27
N GLY A 257 16.15 -5.65 -8.20
CA GLY A 257 15.92 -5.15 -9.56
C GLY A 257 15.18 -3.81 -9.56
N VAL A 258 14.11 -3.68 -8.75
CA VAL A 258 13.40 -2.42 -8.56
C VAL A 258 14.34 -1.34 -8.01
N GLN A 259 15.13 -1.64 -6.98
CA GLN A 259 16.08 -0.68 -6.37
C GLN A 259 17.17 -0.24 -7.34
N LEU A 260 17.74 -1.16 -8.11
CA LEU A 260 18.76 -0.83 -9.12
C LEU A 260 18.20 0.09 -10.20
N ASN A 261 16.98 -0.16 -10.69
CA ASN A 261 16.31 0.72 -11.65
C ASN A 261 16.08 2.13 -11.08
N VAL A 262 15.67 2.22 -9.82
CA VAL A 262 15.50 3.49 -9.12
C VAL A 262 16.81 4.25 -9.01
N LEU A 263 17.88 3.58 -8.59
CA LEU A 263 19.21 4.18 -8.45
C LEU A 263 19.80 4.59 -9.80
N ALA A 264 19.59 3.81 -10.86
CA ALA A 264 20.04 4.14 -12.21
C ALA A 264 19.36 5.44 -12.70
N ARG A 265 18.03 5.55 -12.58
CA ARG A 265 17.28 6.77 -12.92
C ARG A 265 17.74 7.98 -12.11
N ARG A 266 18.02 7.78 -10.81
CA ARG A 266 18.57 8.83 -9.94
C ARG A 266 19.94 9.30 -10.44
N SER A 267 20.84 8.37 -10.76
CA SER A 267 22.17 8.67 -11.29
C SER A 267 22.11 9.44 -12.62
N GLU A 268 21.23 9.02 -13.53
CA GLU A 268 21.02 9.72 -14.81
C GLU A 268 20.48 11.16 -14.60
N ARG A 269 19.57 11.33 -13.66
CA ARG A 269 19.03 12.66 -13.33
C ARG A 269 20.11 13.56 -12.76
N LEU A 270 20.88 13.08 -11.76
CA LEU A 270 21.99 13.85 -11.17
C LEU A 270 23.05 14.23 -12.20
N ALA A 271 23.32 13.36 -13.18
CA ALA A 271 24.25 13.66 -14.26
C ALA A 271 23.73 14.73 -15.25
N LYS A 272 22.41 14.88 -15.38
CA LYS A 272 21.77 15.79 -16.35
C LYS A 272 21.27 17.11 -15.75
N SER A 273 21.08 17.20 -14.43
CA SER A 273 20.47 18.37 -13.80
C SER A 273 21.47 19.18 -13.00
N ASN A 274 21.75 20.39 -13.47
CA ASN A 274 22.34 21.45 -12.64
C ASN A 274 21.20 22.04 -11.79
N GLY A 275 21.32 21.97 -10.46
CA GLY A 275 20.42 22.60 -9.51
C GLY A 275 20.89 24.03 -9.16
N PHE A 276 20.00 24.81 -8.60
CA PHE A 276 20.37 26.08 -8.00
C PHE A 276 21.26 25.86 -6.77
N LEU A 277 22.16 26.81 -6.50
CA LEU A 277 23.08 26.74 -5.39
C LEU A 277 22.66 27.72 -4.29
N PHE A 278 22.23 27.20 -3.12
CA PHE A 278 21.88 28.02 -1.97
C PHE A 278 23.03 27.98 -0.95
N THR A 279 23.92 28.96 -1.03
CA THR A 279 25.10 29.04 -0.15
C THR A 279 24.89 29.89 1.09
N ARG A 280 23.93 30.80 1.04
CA ARG A 280 23.73 31.83 2.08
C ARG A 280 22.57 31.48 3.00
N VAL A 281 22.78 31.62 4.31
CA VAL A 281 21.71 31.73 5.31
C VAL A 281 21.63 33.20 5.67
N GLY A 282 20.62 33.89 5.19
CA GLY A 282 20.54 35.36 5.30
C GLY A 282 19.59 35.81 6.40
N ASP A 283 19.17 37.07 6.28
CA ASP A 283 18.43 37.77 7.34
C ASP A 283 17.01 37.26 7.52
N ALA A 284 16.32 36.87 6.45
CA ALA A 284 14.94 36.38 6.55
C ALA A 284 14.89 35.07 7.36
N PHE A 285 15.79 34.14 7.08
CA PHE A 285 15.89 32.88 7.83
C PHE A 285 16.31 33.11 9.28
N ASN A 286 17.35 33.92 9.52
CA ASN A 286 17.91 34.16 10.87
C ASN A 286 16.92 34.92 11.77
N ARG A 287 16.29 35.97 11.27
CA ARG A 287 15.27 36.71 12.01
C ARG A 287 14.05 35.85 12.30
N PHE A 288 13.60 35.07 11.35
CA PHE A 288 12.52 34.11 11.59
C PHE A 288 12.89 33.13 12.71
N TYR A 289 14.09 32.55 12.65
CA TYR A 289 14.57 31.59 13.66
C TYR A 289 14.71 32.19 15.05
N SER A 290 15.20 33.42 15.16
CA SER A 290 15.47 34.06 16.47
C SER A 290 14.24 34.76 17.07
N GLU A 291 13.34 35.34 16.24
CA GLU A 291 12.31 36.27 16.71
C GLU A 291 10.87 35.74 16.52
N LYS A 292 10.64 34.88 15.52
CA LYS A 292 9.29 34.55 15.06
C LYS A 292 8.87 33.08 15.26
N LEU A 293 9.79 32.22 15.73
CA LEU A 293 9.43 30.83 16.03
C LEU A 293 8.41 30.78 17.17
N PRO A 294 7.23 30.14 16.94
CA PRO A 294 6.20 30.04 17.96
C PRO A 294 6.59 29.11 19.12
N PHE A 295 7.59 28.23 18.90
CA PHE A 295 8.14 27.28 19.87
C PHE A 295 9.52 26.79 19.40
N PRO A 296 10.38 26.29 20.31
CA PRO A 296 11.67 25.74 19.94
C PRO A 296 11.53 24.55 18.96
N LEU A 297 12.40 24.49 17.97
CA LEU A 297 12.45 23.36 17.04
C LEU A 297 12.85 22.07 17.76
N THR A 298 12.19 20.96 17.42
CA THR A 298 12.60 19.62 17.87
C THR A 298 13.92 19.20 17.24
N GLY A 299 14.57 18.18 17.81
CA GLY A 299 15.81 17.61 17.27
C GLY A 299 15.62 17.11 15.83
N ALA A 300 14.48 16.45 15.56
CA ALA A 300 14.13 15.96 14.23
C ALA A 300 13.94 17.09 13.21
N GLN A 301 13.25 18.18 13.58
CA GLN A 301 13.07 19.33 12.69
C GLN A 301 14.42 19.99 12.36
N LYS A 302 15.30 20.18 13.35
CA LYS A 302 16.66 20.72 13.15
C LYS A 302 17.49 19.81 12.23
N ARG A 303 17.39 18.49 12.38
CA ARG A 303 18.06 17.51 11.52
C ARG A 303 17.60 17.66 10.08
N VAL A 304 16.30 17.68 9.84
CA VAL A 304 15.71 17.79 8.49
C VAL A 304 16.08 19.12 7.81
N ILE A 305 16.02 20.24 8.52
CA ILE A 305 16.43 21.54 7.97
C ILE A 305 17.91 21.52 7.57
N ARG A 306 18.76 20.84 8.34
CA ARG A 306 20.18 20.69 8.02
C ARG A 306 20.37 19.81 6.78
N GLU A 307 19.63 18.72 6.64
CA GLU A 307 19.65 17.86 5.45
C GLU A 307 19.24 18.65 4.19
N ILE A 308 18.14 19.41 4.25
CA ILE A 308 17.68 20.26 3.13
C ILE A 308 18.74 21.29 2.76
N ARG A 309 19.37 21.95 3.76
CA ARG A 309 20.44 22.91 3.52
C ARG A 309 21.66 22.28 2.87
N GLN A 310 22.03 21.07 3.29
CA GLN A 310 23.15 20.33 2.69
C GLN A 310 22.86 20.02 1.22
N ASP A 311 21.68 19.52 0.92
CA ASP A 311 21.30 19.18 -0.46
C ASP A 311 21.27 20.41 -1.37
N THR A 312 20.68 21.52 -0.94
CA THR A 312 20.56 22.75 -1.72
C THR A 312 21.91 23.46 -1.93
N ALA A 313 22.91 23.08 -1.16
CA ALA A 313 24.28 23.60 -1.30
C ALA A 313 25.19 22.75 -2.22
N THR A 314 24.68 21.66 -2.82
CA THR A 314 25.48 20.76 -3.66
C THR A 314 25.61 21.18 -5.13
N GLY A 315 24.74 22.09 -5.61
CA GLY A 315 24.61 22.41 -7.03
C GLY A 315 23.82 21.40 -7.85
N PHE A 316 23.27 20.34 -7.23
CA PHE A 316 22.31 19.41 -7.82
C PHE A 316 20.88 19.73 -7.38
N GLN A 317 19.92 19.39 -8.22
CA GLN A 317 18.52 19.55 -7.86
C GLN A 317 18.17 18.66 -6.66
N MET A 318 17.77 19.27 -5.53
CA MET A 318 17.20 18.53 -4.41
C MET A 318 15.79 18.04 -4.78
N ASN A 319 15.51 16.77 -4.52
CA ASN A 319 14.17 16.19 -4.63
C ASN A 319 13.93 15.33 -3.37
N ARG A 320 13.22 15.87 -2.38
CA ARG A 320 13.14 15.28 -1.04
C ARG A 320 11.71 15.11 -0.56
N LEU A 321 11.43 13.93 0.03
CA LEU A 321 10.17 13.62 0.72
C LEU A 321 10.33 13.90 2.22
N LEU A 322 9.56 14.85 2.73
CA LEU A 322 9.42 15.14 4.15
C LEU A 322 8.22 14.39 4.71
N GLN A 323 8.49 13.38 5.48
CA GLN A 323 7.48 12.58 6.16
C GLN A 323 7.40 12.95 7.63
N GLY A 324 6.19 13.01 8.17
CA GLY A 324 5.97 13.22 9.59
C GLY A 324 4.48 13.17 9.91
N ASP A 325 4.13 12.84 11.15
CA ASP A 325 2.74 12.76 11.59
C ASP A 325 2.00 14.10 11.40
N VAL A 326 0.67 14.06 11.43
CA VAL A 326 -0.14 15.28 11.38
C VAL A 326 0.25 16.17 12.55
N GLY A 327 0.63 17.42 12.22
CA GLY A 327 1.08 18.40 13.22
C GLY A 327 2.49 18.21 13.77
N SER A 328 3.35 17.41 13.15
CA SER A 328 4.78 17.32 13.48
C SER A 328 5.58 18.58 13.11
N GLY A 329 4.93 19.59 12.52
CA GLY A 329 5.58 20.84 12.13
C GLY A 329 6.19 20.85 10.74
N LYS A 330 5.74 19.98 9.81
CA LYS A 330 6.19 19.96 8.40
C LYS A 330 6.10 21.33 7.73
N THR A 331 5.00 22.06 7.94
CA THR A 331 4.79 23.40 7.39
C THR A 331 5.86 24.39 7.87
N LEU A 332 6.32 24.26 9.11
CA LEU A 332 7.39 25.11 9.66
C LEU A 332 8.74 24.82 8.99
N VAL A 333 9.07 23.55 8.80
CA VAL A 333 10.27 23.14 8.05
C VAL A 333 10.20 23.62 6.60
N ALA A 334 9.04 23.49 5.95
CA ALA A 334 8.83 24.00 4.59
C ALA A 334 9.02 25.52 4.51
N LEU A 335 8.44 26.29 5.46
CA LEU A 335 8.61 27.75 5.51
C LEU A 335 10.09 28.13 5.67
N MET A 336 10.80 27.51 6.59
CA MET A 336 12.24 27.77 6.78
C MET A 336 13.05 27.44 5.54
N SER A 337 12.68 26.39 4.80
CA SER A 337 13.33 26.05 3.52
C SER A 337 13.01 27.07 2.42
N MET A 338 11.79 27.57 2.38
CA MET A 338 11.41 28.67 1.46
C MET A 338 12.15 29.98 1.80
N LEU A 339 12.33 30.31 3.09
CA LEU A 339 13.11 31.47 3.50
C LEU A 339 14.59 31.34 3.10
N LEU A 340 15.14 30.11 3.15
CA LEU A 340 16.49 29.86 2.64
C LEU A 340 16.59 30.19 1.14
N ALA A 341 15.59 29.84 0.33
CA ALA A 341 15.56 30.20 -1.07
C ALA A 341 15.47 31.72 -1.27
N VAL A 342 14.61 32.40 -0.50
CA VAL A 342 14.46 33.88 -0.55
C VAL A 342 15.77 34.59 -0.19
N ASP A 343 16.48 34.12 0.82
CA ASP A 343 17.79 34.66 1.21
C ASP A 343 18.87 34.52 0.13
N ASN A 344 18.68 33.57 -0.82
CA ASN A 344 19.56 33.37 -1.98
C ASN A 344 19.03 34.04 -3.27
N GLY A 345 18.01 34.91 -3.17
CA GLY A 345 17.48 35.69 -4.29
C GLY A 345 16.51 34.91 -5.19
N PHE A 346 15.97 33.80 -4.69
CA PHE A 346 14.99 32.98 -5.43
C PHE A 346 13.59 33.15 -4.85
N GLN A 347 12.60 32.89 -5.71
CA GLN A 347 11.21 32.77 -5.30
C GLN A 347 10.91 31.32 -4.90
N ALA A 348 9.91 31.15 -4.05
CA ALA A 348 9.39 29.83 -3.66
C ALA A 348 7.90 29.70 -3.95
N CYS A 349 7.41 28.49 -4.16
CA CYS A 349 5.98 28.24 -4.19
C CYS A 349 5.58 27.04 -3.31
N MET A 350 4.34 27.09 -2.81
CA MET A 350 3.75 26.00 -2.03
C MET A 350 2.43 25.58 -2.65
N MET A 351 2.36 24.35 -3.10
CA MET A 351 1.19 23.75 -3.71
C MET A 351 0.43 22.87 -2.71
N ALA A 352 -0.85 23.20 -2.50
CA ALA A 352 -1.77 22.43 -1.66
C ALA A 352 -2.84 21.73 -2.51
N PRO A 353 -3.35 20.56 -2.10
CA PRO A 353 -4.31 19.78 -2.90
C PRO A 353 -5.69 20.41 -2.98
N THR A 354 -6.06 21.26 -2.02
CA THR A 354 -7.36 21.91 -1.97
C THR A 354 -7.26 23.40 -1.64
N GLU A 355 -8.28 24.14 -2.01
CA GLU A 355 -8.35 25.58 -1.73
C GLU A 355 -8.36 25.87 -0.22
N ILE A 356 -9.08 25.09 0.56
CA ILE A 356 -9.14 25.26 2.02
C ILE A 356 -7.75 25.14 2.63
N LEU A 357 -6.97 24.15 2.21
CA LEU A 357 -5.58 23.98 2.67
C LEU A 357 -4.67 25.13 2.20
N ALA A 358 -4.82 25.57 0.95
CA ALA A 358 -4.05 26.68 0.43
C ALA A 358 -4.31 27.96 1.24
N ARG A 359 -5.57 28.29 1.54
CA ARG A 359 -5.97 29.42 2.39
C ARG A 359 -5.45 29.27 3.82
N GLN A 360 -5.50 28.06 4.38
CA GLN A 360 -4.97 27.79 5.72
C GLN A 360 -3.46 27.98 5.79
N HIS A 361 -2.71 27.45 4.80
CA HIS A 361 -1.27 27.66 4.70
C HIS A 361 -0.96 29.15 4.53
N PHE A 362 -1.67 29.85 3.67
CA PHE A 362 -1.49 31.29 3.47
C PHE A 362 -1.70 32.09 4.75
N ALA A 363 -2.81 31.84 5.47
CA ALA A 363 -3.09 32.52 6.74
C ALA A 363 -2.05 32.20 7.83
N THR A 364 -1.57 30.94 7.89
CA THR A 364 -0.57 30.52 8.89
C THR A 364 0.80 31.09 8.57
N ILE A 365 1.24 30.98 7.32
CA ILE A 365 2.53 31.50 6.85
C ILE A 365 2.54 33.03 6.91
N GLY A 366 1.44 33.70 6.52
CA GLY A 366 1.33 35.15 6.60
C GLY A 366 1.53 35.68 8.00
N ARG A 367 0.91 35.05 9.02
CA ARG A 367 1.14 35.42 10.44
C ARG A 367 2.58 35.19 10.87
N MET A 368 3.23 34.15 10.39
CA MET A 368 4.62 33.86 10.72
C MET A 368 5.61 34.81 10.04
N LEU A 369 5.26 35.35 8.87
CA LEU A 369 6.07 36.29 8.11
C LEU A 369 5.87 37.77 8.54
N ASP A 370 4.92 38.05 9.43
CA ASP A 370 4.62 39.41 9.86
C ASP A 370 5.86 40.09 10.43
N GLY A 371 6.17 41.31 9.92
CA GLY A 371 7.36 42.05 10.27
C GLY A 371 8.68 41.60 9.65
N LEU A 372 8.66 40.58 8.76
CA LEU A 372 9.79 40.19 7.91
C LEU A 372 9.68 40.83 6.52
N PRO A 373 10.80 41.13 5.84
CA PRO A 373 10.81 41.69 4.49
C PRO A 373 10.49 40.60 3.42
N VAL A 374 9.51 39.75 3.68
CA VAL A 374 9.12 38.66 2.81
C VAL A 374 7.63 38.73 2.54
N ARG A 375 7.27 38.91 1.28
CA ARG A 375 5.87 39.01 0.84
C ARG A 375 5.36 37.65 0.31
N ALA A 376 4.24 37.21 0.85
CA ALA A 376 3.51 36.03 0.35
C ALA A 376 2.20 36.43 -0.33
N ALA A 377 1.80 35.67 -1.36
CA ALA A 377 0.51 35.80 -2.04
C ALA A 377 -0.18 34.45 -2.20
N ILE A 378 -1.49 34.47 -2.45
CA ILE A 378 -2.30 33.27 -2.69
C ILE A 378 -2.89 33.28 -4.10
N LEU A 379 -2.91 32.10 -4.75
CA LEU A 379 -3.52 31.89 -6.06
C LEU A 379 -4.29 30.57 -6.08
N THR A 380 -5.61 30.65 -6.15
CA THR A 380 -6.51 29.50 -6.24
C THR A 380 -7.50 29.65 -7.39
N GLY A 381 -8.27 28.61 -7.71
CA GLY A 381 -9.32 28.68 -8.71
C GLY A 381 -10.39 29.72 -8.41
N ALA A 382 -10.71 29.95 -7.12
CA ALA A 382 -11.73 30.89 -6.66
C ALA A 382 -11.16 32.26 -6.29
N SER A 383 -9.86 32.56 -6.54
CA SER A 383 -9.29 33.89 -6.34
C SER A 383 -10.01 34.94 -7.20
N LYS A 384 -10.42 36.06 -6.58
CA LYS A 384 -11.06 37.17 -7.29
C LYS A 384 -10.13 37.75 -8.35
N ALA A 385 -10.70 38.31 -9.40
CA ALA A 385 -9.94 38.81 -10.55
C ALA A 385 -8.84 39.82 -10.17
N ARG A 386 -9.10 40.69 -9.18
CA ARG A 386 -8.14 41.64 -8.67
C ARG A 386 -6.99 40.97 -7.91
N GLU A 387 -7.31 40.09 -6.96
CA GLU A 387 -6.32 39.32 -6.18
C GLU A 387 -5.45 38.47 -7.10
N ARG A 388 -6.07 37.83 -8.11
CA ARG A 388 -5.37 37.03 -9.11
C ARG A 388 -4.38 37.87 -9.91
N ARG A 389 -4.79 39.05 -10.38
CA ARG A 389 -3.92 39.96 -11.12
C ARG A 389 -2.75 40.43 -10.26
N GLU A 390 -3.01 40.93 -9.04
CA GLU A 390 -1.98 41.39 -8.12
C GLU A 390 -0.96 40.28 -7.77
N ALA A 391 -1.42 39.03 -7.59
CA ALA A 391 -0.53 37.89 -7.35
C ALA A 391 0.34 37.57 -8.57
N LEU A 392 -0.24 37.58 -9.78
CA LEU A 392 0.48 37.29 -11.04
C LEU A 392 1.51 38.37 -11.38
N GLU A 393 1.15 39.65 -11.23
CA GLU A 393 2.06 40.79 -11.44
C GLU A 393 3.19 40.78 -10.40
N GLY A 394 2.87 40.58 -9.12
CA GLY A 394 3.85 40.57 -8.06
C GLY A 394 4.83 39.39 -8.13
N ILE A 395 4.40 38.22 -8.62
CA ILE A 395 5.31 37.07 -8.80
C ILE A 395 6.20 37.25 -10.03
N ALA A 396 5.67 37.85 -11.09
CA ALA A 396 6.42 38.13 -12.31
C ALA A 396 7.43 39.28 -12.13
N SER A 397 7.15 40.27 -11.29
CA SER A 397 8.08 41.37 -10.94
C SER A 397 9.13 40.96 -9.91
N GLY A 398 8.91 39.88 -9.15
CA GLY A 398 9.78 39.48 -8.02
C GLY A 398 9.40 40.12 -6.68
N GLU A 399 8.39 41.00 -6.60
CA GLU A 399 7.90 41.57 -5.35
C GLU A 399 7.30 40.54 -4.41
N VAL A 400 6.61 39.54 -4.96
CA VAL A 400 6.10 38.40 -4.21
C VAL A 400 7.19 37.33 -4.17
N HIS A 401 7.61 36.98 -2.97
CA HIS A 401 8.69 36.01 -2.74
C HIS A 401 8.15 34.59 -2.61
N ILE A 402 6.96 34.42 -2.02
CA ILE A 402 6.34 33.10 -1.78
C ILE A 402 4.93 33.10 -2.36
N LEU A 403 4.64 32.19 -3.30
CA LEU A 403 3.30 32.01 -3.86
C LEU A 403 2.68 30.70 -3.36
N ILE A 404 1.54 30.78 -2.70
CA ILE A 404 0.81 29.64 -2.16
C ILE A 404 -0.45 29.42 -3.00
N GLY A 405 -0.76 28.19 -3.35
CA GLY A 405 -1.97 27.93 -4.14
C GLY A 405 -2.27 26.46 -4.37
N THR A 406 -3.20 26.22 -5.30
CA THR A 406 -3.59 24.88 -5.74
C THR A 406 -2.96 24.58 -7.11
N HIS A 407 -3.56 23.67 -7.88
CA HIS A 407 -3.18 23.40 -9.27
C HIS A 407 -3.13 24.66 -10.16
N ALA A 408 -3.75 25.76 -9.75
CA ALA A 408 -3.65 27.04 -10.45
C ALA A 408 -2.18 27.52 -10.61
N LEU A 409 -1.25 27.09 -9.73
CA LEU A 409 0.18 27.41 -9.84
C LEU A 409 0.86 26.80 -11.07
N ILE A 410 0.26 25.73 -11.64
CA ILE A 410 0.81 25.02 -12.80
C ILE A 410 0.40 25.68 -14.12
N GLU A 411 -0.63 26.56 -14.12
CA GLU A 411 -1.11 27.23 -15.32
C GLU A 411 0.02 28.00 -16.03
N GLU A 412 0.02 28.00 -17.35
CA GLU A 412 1.06 28.68 -18.16
C GLU A 412 1.14 30.19 -17.89
N ARG A 413 0.04 30.80 -17.46
CA ARG A 413 -0.05 32.22 -17.12
C ARG A 413 0.77 32.59 -15.89
N VAL A 414 1.09 31.62 -15.02
CA VAL A 414 1.90 31.86 -13.82
C VAL A 414 3.37 31.83 -14.24
N ARG A 415 3.98 32.99 -14.29
CA ARG A 415 5.38 33.17 -14.65
C ARG A 415 6.12 33.73 -13.43
N PHE A 416 7.09 32.96 -12.94
CA PHE A 416 7.97 33.40 -11.88
C PHE A 416 9.15 34.19 -12.47
N ALA A 417 9.60 35.21 -11.76
CA ALA A 417 10.83 35.90 -12.11
C ALA A 417 12.06 34.99 -11.91
N ASN A 418 12.10 34.23 -10.80
CA ASN A 418 13.23 33.35 -10.46
C ASN A 418 12.80 32.24 -9.47
N LEU A 419 12.03 31.24 -9.90
CA LEU A 419 11.59 30.15 -9.05
C LEU A 419 12.74 29.20 -8.71
N GLY A 420 13.14 29.10 -7.43
CA GLY A 420 14.23 28.22 -6.97
C GLY A 420 13.77 27.10 -6.05
N PHE A 421 12.60 27.21 -5.41
CA PHE A 421 12.13 26.22 -4.43
C PHE A 421 10.62 25.95 -4.55
N VAL A 422 10.25 24.66 -4.56
CA VAL A 422 8.87 24.20 -4.66
C VAL A 422 8.54 23.29 -3.48
N VAL A 423 7.44 23.57 -2.80
CA VAL A 423 6.85 22.71 -1.78
C VAL A 423 5.56 22.11 -2.31
N ILE A 424 5.38 20.81 -2.18
CA ILE A 424 4.16 20.08 -2.56
C ILE A 424 3.60 19.37 -1.32
N ASP A 425 2.41 19.79 -0.89
CA ASP A 425 1.75 19.15 0.25
C ASP A 425 0.82 18.03 -0.20
N GLU A 426 0.84 16.88 0.53
CA GLU A 426 0.03 15.68 0.28
C GLU A 426 0.14 15.16 -1.18
N GLN A 427 1.34 14.79 -1.59
CA GLN A 427 1.72 14.39 -2.95
C GLN A 427 0.78 13.37 -3.61
N HIS A 428 0.21 12.43 -2.86
CA HIS A 428 -0.63 11.35 -3.40
C HIS A 428 -1.89 11.85 -4.14
N ARG A 429 -2.21 13.12 -4.01
CA ARG A 429 -3.33 13.80 -4.69
C ARG A 429 -2.95 14.49 -6.01
N PHE A 430 -1.66 14.45 -6.39
CA PHE A 430 -1.15 15.07 -7.62
C PHE A 430 -0.57 14.04 -8.59
N GLY A 431 -0.94 14.12 -9.87
CA GLY A 431 -0.40 13.29 -10.93
C GLY A 431 1.08 13.58 -11.23
N VAL A 432 1.79 12.59 -11.79
CA VAL A 432 3.21 12.72 -12.18
C VAL A 432 3.41 13.84 -13.21
N GLU A 433 2.50 13.98 -14.19
CA GLU A 433 2.54 15.01 -15.22
C GLU A 433 2.36 16.43 -14.66
N GLN A 434 1.52 16.60 -13.63
CA GLN A 434 1.31 17.91 -13.01
C GLN A 434 2.58 18.41 -12.32
N ARG A 435 3.35 17.51 -11.72
CA ARG A 435 4.64 17.85 -11.10
C ARG A 435 5.69 18.21 -12.15
N ALA A 436 5.74 17.48 -13.24
CA ALA A 436 6.69 17.74 -14.33
C ALA A 436 6.54 19.16 -14.90
N ARG A 437 5.32 19.71 -14.97
CA ARG A 437 5.05 21.07 -15.42
C ARG A 437 5.64 22.16 -14.50
N LEU A 438 5.80 21.91 -13.21
CA LEU A 438 6.48 22.85 -12.31
C LEU A 438 8.00 22.91 -12.58
N TRP A 439 8.60 21.82 -13.04
CA TRP A 439 10.02 21.77 -13.36
C TRP A 439 10.39 22.58 -14.61
N THR A 440 9.43 22.77 -15.51
CA THR A 440 9.62 23.54 -16.74
C THR A 440 9.34 25.06 -16.60
N LYS A 441 8.97 25.52 -15.39
CA LYS A 441 8.68 26.94 -15.12
C LYS A 441 9.92 27.84 -15.08
N ASN A 442 11.11 27.26 -15.04
CA ASN A 442 12.37 27.99 -15.08
C ASN A 442 13.39 27.27 -15.99
N ALA A 443 14.43 27.96 -16.43
CA ALA A 443 15.51 27.42 -17.25
C ALA A 443 16.27 26.26 -16.54
N GLN A 444 16.43 26.37 -15.22
CA GLN A 444 16.92 25.31 -14.35
C GLN A 444 15.78 24.78 -13.47
N PRO A 445 15.72 23.45 -13.21
CA PRO A 445 14.69 22.91 -12.35
C PRO A 445 14.85 23.38 -10.91
N PRO A 446 13.77 23.83 -10.24
CA PRO A 446 13.81 24.23 -8.84
C PRO A 446 14.05 23.04 -7.92
N HIS A 447 14.53 23.28 -6.71
CA HIS A 447 14.52 22.30 -5.63
C HIS A 447 13.09 21.93 -5.24
N VAL A 448 12.83 20.66 -4.96
CA VAL A 448 11.49 20.17 -4.64
C VAL A 448 11.47 19.51 -3.26
N LEU A 449 10.57 19.98 -2.41
CA LEU A 449 10.23 19.39 -1.12
C LEU A 449 8.79 18.88 -1.17
N VAL A 450 8.64 17.59 -1.11
CA VAL A 450 7.33 16.93 -1.05
C VAL A 450 7.00 16.61 0.40
N MET A 451 5.80 16.94 0.87
CA MET A 451 5.37 16.65 2.23
C MET A 451 4.27 15.59 2.24
N THR A 452 4.28 14.71 3.23
CA THR A 452 3.19 13.77 3.49
C THR A 452 2.99 13.53 4.97
N ALA A 453 1.72 13.39 5.38
CA ALA A 453 1.36 12.97 6.73
C ALA A 453 1.21 11.45 6.87
N THR A 454 1.21 10.70 5.75
CA THR A 454 1.12 9.24 5.80
C THR A 454 2.47 8.63 6.14
N PRO A 455 2.56 7.76 7.18
CA PRO A 455 3.78 7.03 7.46
C PRO A 455 3.98 5.95 6.39
N ILE A 456 4.91 6.20 5.47
CA ILE A 456 5.32 5.24 4.47
C ILE A 456 6.67 4.67 4.92
N PRO A 457 6.83 3.35 5.08
CA PRO A 457 8.14 2.78 5.38
C PRO A 457 9.20 3.30 4.41
N ARG A 458 10.37 3.68 4.93
CA ARG A 458 11.43 4.32 4.13
C ARG A 458 11.77 3.52 2.87
N THR A 459 11.83 2.21 3.00
CA THR A 459 12.08 1.29 1.86
C THR A 459 10.97 1.36 0.82
N LEU A 460 9.71 1.39 1.24
CA LEU A 460 8.56 1.51 0.34
C LEU A 460 8.50 2.91 -0.30
N ALA A 461 8.82 3.96 0.45
CA ALA A 461 8.90 5.31 -0.08
C ALA A 461 9.99 5.41 -1.18
N MET A 462 11.16 4.82 -0.97
CA MET A 462 12.22 4.75 -1.98
C MET A 462 11.81 3.93 -3.21
N THR A 463 10.95 2.92 -3.05
CA THR A 463 10.45 2.10 -4.17
C THR A 463 9.35 2.81 -4.96
N LEU A 464 8.38 3.42 -4.26
CA LEU A 464 7.23 4.08 -4.89
C LEU A 464 7.58 5.43 -5.52
N TYR A 465 8.49 6.17 -4.91
CA TYR A 465 8.84 7.54 -5.31
C TYR A 465 10.24 7.66 -5.91
N GLY A 466 10.93 6.56 -6.02
CA GLY A 466 12.12 6.25 -6.83
C GLY A 466 13.29 7.20 -6.75
N ASP A 467 13.04 8.47 -6.82
CA ASP A 467 14.03 9.51 -6.97
C ASP A 467 14.04 10.53 -5.81
N LEU A 468 13.20 10.30 -4.77
CA LEU A 468 13.13 11.18 -3.61
C LEU A 468 14.07 10.72 -2.48
N ASP A 469 14.89 11.63 -1.97
CA ASP A 469 15.53 11.46 -0.68
C ASP A 469 14.49 11.59 0.44
N VAL A 470 14.59 10.78 1.49
CA VAL A 470 13.57 10.72 2.54
C VAL A 470 14.09 11.31 3.85
N SER A 471 13.38 12.30 4.36
CA SER A 471 13.53 12.84 5.72
C SER A 471 12.30 12.57 6.57
N VAL A 472 12.49 12.17 7.81
CA VAL A 472 11.39 11.84 8.73
C VAL A 472 11.44 12.75 9.95
N ILE A 473 10.31 13.39 10.28
CA ILE A 473 10.10 14.05 11.57
C ILE A 473 9.42 13.02 12.48
N ASP A 474 10.21 12.38 13.30
CA ASP A 474 9.85 11.29 14.23
C ASP A 474 9.63 11.77 15.68
N GLU A 475 9.65 13.08 15.91
CA GLU A 475 9.41 13.70 17.19
C GLU A 475 8.12 14.55 17.16
N LEU A 476 7.35 14.51 18.24
CA LEU A 476 6.21 15.39 18.43
C LEU A 476 6.67 16.75 18.99
N PRO A 477 6.06 17.87 18.57
CA PRO A 477 6.33 19.18 19.15
C PRO A 477 6.05 19.21 20.67
N PRO A 478 6.75 20.07 21.42
CA PRO A 478 6.54 20.22 22.86
C PRO A 478 5.07 20.48 23.21
N GLY A 479 4.56 19.88 24.28
CA GLY A 479 3.19 20.03 24.76
C GLY A 479 2.17 19.11 24.11
N ARG A 480 2.52 18.32 23.10
CA ARG A 480 1.62 17.33 22.52
C ARG A 480 1.69 15.99 23.23
N ARG A 481 0.52 15.33 23.35
CA ARG A 481 0.38 13.99 23.93
C ARG A 481 0.07 12.97 22.84
N PRO A 482 0.60 11.74 22.92
CA PRO A 482 0.23 10.65 22.01
C PRO A 482 -1.27 10.37 22.05
N ILE A 483 -1.89 10.17 20.88
CA ILE A 483 -3.31 9.87 20.76
C ILE A 483 -3.54 8.41 21.18
N LYS A 484 -4.41 8.19 22.17
CA LYS A 484 -4.81 6.84 22.59
C LYS A 484 -5.80 6.26 21.60
N THR A 485 -5.45 5.13 20.98
CA THR A 485 -6.31 4.47 19.99
C THR A 485 -6.94 3.21 20.60
N PHE A 486 -8.26 3.08 20.44
CA PHE A 486 -9.03 1.93 20.91
C PHE A 486 -9.81 1.33 19.74
N HIS A 487 -10.04 0.03 19.82
CA HIS A 487 -10.91 -0.69 18.89
C HIS A 487 -12.07 -1.28 19.67
N TYR A 488 -13.28 -1.00 19.20
CA TYR A 488 -14.53 -1.50 19.76
C TYR A 488 -15.42 -2.10 18.68
N THR A 489 -16.27 -3.03 19.10
CA THR A 489 -17.38 -3.55 18.27
C THR A 489 -18.69 -2.88 18.70
N ASP A 490 -19.77 -3.08 17.92
CA ASP A 490 -21.09 -2.51 18.20
C ASP A 490 -21.62 -2.82 19.60
N ALA A 491 -21.24 -3.94 20.20
CA ALA A 491 -21.57 -4.28 21.57
C ALA A 491 -21.11 -3.24 22.62
N ALA A 492 -20.10 -2.44 22.29
CA ALA A 492 -19.58 -1.39 23.17
C ALA A 492 -20.16 0.00 22.90
N ARG A 493 -21.15 0.15 22.01
CA ARG A 493 -21.72 1.44 21.58
C ARG A 493 -22.24 2.29 22.74
N LEU A 494 -22.91 1.70 23.71
CA LEU A 494 -23.37 2.41 24.91
C LEU A 494 -22.21 2.96 25.76
N LYS A 495 -21.12 2.20 25.86
CA LYS A 495 -19.89 2.67 26.56
C LYS A 495 -19.25 3.84 25.82
N LEU A 496 -19.24 3.78 24.49
CA LEU A 496 -18.75 4.87 23.64
C LEU A 496 -19.58 6.14 23.86
N PHE A 497 -20.89 6.08 23.80
CA PHE A 497 -21.76 7.25 24.01
C PHE A 497 -21.60 7.83 25.43
N GLY A 498 -21.47 6.97 26.44
CA GLY A 498 -21.14 7.42 27.80
C GLY A 498 -19.79 8.11 27.90
N PHE A 499 -18.79 7.65 27.13
CA PHE A 499 -17.48 8.29 27.04
C PHE A 499 -17.59 9.65 26.33
N MET A 500 -18.28 9.74 25.20
CA MET A 500 -18.49 11.00 24.47
C MET A 500 -19.17 12.06 25.35
N ARG A 501 -20.23 11.68 26.10
CA ARG A 501 -20.90 12.61 27.04
C ARG A 501 -19.94 13.14 28.10
N ARG A 502 -19.08 12.31 28.66
CA ARG A 502 -18.06 12.75 29.64
C ARG A 502 -17.05 13.73 29.05
N GLU A 503 -16.60 13.50 27.82
CA GLU A 503 -15.65 14.40 27.17
C GLU A 503 -16.32 15.73 26.76
N ILE A 504 -17.58 15.69 26.28
CA ILE A 504 -18.36 16.90 25.97
C ILE A 504 -18.63 17.71 27.23
N ALA A 505 -18.95 17.05 28.37
CA ALA A 505 -19.13 17.72 29.65
C ALA A 505 -17.88 18.46 30.15
N LYS A 506 -16.69 18.06 29.70
CA LYS A 506 -15.40 18.78 29.92
C LYS A 506 -15.20 19.94 28.93
N GLY A 507 -16.18 20.25 28.11
CA GLY A 507 -16.08 21.27 27.05
C GLY A 507 -15.35 20.81 25.81
N ARG A 508 -15.14 19.50 25.59
CA ARG A 508 -14.46 18.92 24.42
C ARG A 508 -15.42 18.66 23.28
N GLN A 509 -14.86 18.53 22.07
CA GLN A 509 -15.64 18.26 20.85
C GLN A 509 -15.28 16.90 20.26
N VAL A 510 -16.23 16.31 19.52
CA VAL A 510 -16.15 14.96 19.00
C VAL A 510 -16.35 14.97 17.48
N TYR A 511 -15.48 14.29 16.76
CA TYR A 511 -15.68 13.90 15.37
C TYR A 511 -16.27 12.49 15.30
N VAL A 512 -17.28 12.29 14.45
CA VAL A 512 -17.78 10.95 14.08
C VAL A 512 -17.75 10.83 12.57
N VAL A 513 -16.95 9.87 12.07
CA VAL A 513 -16.66 9.75 10.64
C VAL A 513 -17.19 8.42 10.12
N TYR A 514 -17.97 8.50 9.03
CA TYR A 514 -18.53 7.37 8.30
C TYR A 514 -17.75 7.15 6.99
N PRO A 515 -17.56 5.88 6.52
CA PRO A 515 -16.89 5.60 5.26
C PRO A 515 -17.72 6.04 4.06
N LEU A 516 -17.04 6.34 2.94
CA LEU A 516 -17.64 6.47 1.61
C LEU A 516 -17.52 5.12 0.89
N ILE A 517 -18.62 4.56 0.40
CA ILE A 517 -18.63 3.34 -0.39
C ILE A 517 -18.56 3.72 -1.87
N LYS A 518 -17.47 3.38 -2.57
CA LYS A 518 -17.25 3.76 -3.97
C LYS A 518 -18.27 3.21 -4.95
N GLU A 519 -19.01 2.16 -4.58
CA GLU A 519 -19.93 1.43 -5.47
C GLU A 519 -21.38 1.91 -5.44
N SER A 520 -21.79 2.71 -4.44
CA SER A 520 -23.16 3.24 -4.34
C SER A 520 -23.23 4.55 -3.54
N GLU A 521 -23.15 5.67 -4.24
CA GLU A 521 -23.32 7.01 -3.64
C GLU A 521 -24.66 7.19 -2.89
N ALA A 522 -25.69 6.43 -3.24
CA ALA A 522 -26.98 6.47 -2.60
C ALA A 522 -26.96 5.75 -1.23
N MET A 523 -26.22 4.63 -1.10
CA MET A 523 -26.06 3.92 0.17
C MET A 523 -25.22 4.73 1.16
N ASP A 524 -24.14 5.36 0.69
CA ASP A 524 -23.27 6.21 1.54
C ASP A 524 -24.02 7.35 2.21
N TYR A 525 -24.91 7.99 1.44
CA TYR A 525 -25.73 9.06 1.96
C TYR A 525 -26.75 8.55 3.00
N LYS A 526 -27.31 7.37 2.79
CA LYS A 526 -28.24 6.74 3.70
C LYS A 526 -27.54 6.35 5.01
N ASP A 527 -26.39 5.68 4.95
CA ASP A 527 -25.60 5.29 6.12
C ASP A 527 -25.19 6.50 6.98
N LEU A 528 -24.79 7.60 6.33
CA LEU A 528 -24.47 8.85 7.03
C LEU A 528 -25.71 9.47 7.69
N THR A 529 -26.84 9.50 6.97
CA THR A 529 -28.09 10.09 7.48
C THR A 529 -28.64 9.28 8.63
N ASP A 530 -28.68 7.95 8.50
CA ASP A 530 -29.12 7.03 9.56
C ASP A 530 -28.20 7.17 10.80
N GLY A 531 -26.88 7.31 10.56
CA GLY A 531 -25.90 7.55 11.63
C GLY A 531 -26.06 8.92 12.30
N TYR A 532 -26.34 9.98 11.53
CA TYR A 532 -26.62 11.30 12.06
C TYR A 532 -27.91 11.31 12.90
N GLU A 533 -28.98 10.65 12.42
CA GLU A 533 -30.21 10.52 13.15
C GLU A 533 -30.04 9.71 14.45
N ALA A 534 -29.28 8.63 14.42
CA ALA A 534 -28.96 7.85 15.60
C ALA A 534 -28.20 8.68 16.65
N ILE A 535 -27.19 9.44 16.24
CA ILE A 535 -26.44 10.31 17.14
C ILE A 535 -27.34 11.45 17.67
N SER A 536 -28.13 12.08 16.82
CA SER A 536 -29.02 13.17 17.23
C SER A 536 -30.11 12.69 18.22
N ARG A 537 -30.51 11.43 18.16
CA ARG A 537 -31.43 10.81 19.13
C ARG A 537 -30.76 10.60 20.49
N ASP A 538 -29.52 10.15 20.50
CA ASP A 538 -28.75 9.91 21.72
C ASP A 538 -28.17 11.19 22.33
N PHE A 539 -28.00 12.24 21.52
CA PHE A 539 -27.47 13.56 21.89
C PHE A 539 -28.50 14.65 21.47
N PRO A 540 -29.66 14.75 22.16
CA PRO A 540 -30.74 15.63 21.74
C PRO A 540 -30.47 17.11 22.03
N LEU A 541 -31.08 17.96 21.19
CA LEU A 541 -31.19 19.41 21.46
C LEU A 541 -32.09 19.66 22.70
N PRO A 542 -31.88 20.74 23.43
CA PRO A 542 -30.86 21.79 23.24
C PRO A 542 -29.51 21.47 23.91
N GLN A 543 -29.40 20.32 24.58
CA GLN A 543 -28.23 19.98 25.39
C GLN A 543 -27.00 19.73 24.54
N TYR A 544 -27.19 19.16 23.35
CA TYR A 544 -26.10 18.86 22.40
C TYR A 544 -26.45 19.36 21.00
N VAL A 545 -25.54 20.05 20.37
CA VAL A 545 -25.65 20.48 18.97
C VAL A 545 -24.77 19.59 18.11
N THR A 546 -25.38 18.89 17.17
CA THR A 546 -24.70 18.03 16.20
C THR A 546 -24.73 18.69 14.83
N ALA A 547 -23.56 18.98 14.28
CA ALA A 547 -23.40 19.46 12.91
C ALA A 547 -23.10 18.27 11.97
N ILE A 548 -23.47 18.42 10.69
CA ILE A 548 -23.20 17.43 9.63
C ILE A 548 -22.36 18.03 8.52
N CYS A 549 -21.42 17.26 7.95
CA CYS A 549 -20.59 17.69 6.84
C CYS A 549 -20.29 16.53 5.87
N HIS A 550 -20.75 16.65 4.62
CA HIS A 550 -20.50 15.61 3.60
C HIS A 550 -20.31 16.18 2.21
N GLY A 551 -19.84 15.33 1.26
CA GLY A 551 -19.46 15.74 -0.09
C GLY A 551 -20.55 16.45 -0.91
N LYS A 552 -21.81 16.05 -0.74
CA LYS A 552 -22.96 16.56 -1.52
C LYS A 552 -23.53 17.89 -1.02
N MET A 553 -23.12 18.40 0.14
CA MET A 553 -23.56 19.71 0.63
C MET A 553 -23.05 20.84 -0.25
N LYS A 554 -23.85 21.91 -0.34
CA LYS A 554 -23.41 23.16 -0.97
C LYS A 554 -22.20 23.74 -0.22
N PRO A 555 -21.28 24.42 -0.89
CA PRO A 555 -20.12 25.02 -0.23
C PRO A 555 -20.44 25.88 0.98
N ALA A 556 -21.47 26.72 0.88
CA ALA A 556 -21.92 27.59 1.98
C ALA A 556 -22.40 26.81 3.20
N ASP A 557 -23.14 25.70 3.01
CA ASP A 557 -23.65 24.88 4.12
C ASP A 557 -22.50 24.14 4.82
N LYS A 558 -21.48 23.68 4.03
CA LYS A 558 -20.24 23.09 4.59
C LYS A 558 -19.47 24.09 5.43
N GLU A 559 -19.31 25.32 4.93
CA GLU A 559 -18.60 26.39 5.64
C GLU A 559 -19.32 26.72 6.94
N GLU A 560 -20.65 26.79 6.92
CA GLU A 560 -21.43 27.08 8.13
C GLU A 560 -21.34 25.96 9.17
N SER A 561 -21.49 24.68 8.78
CA SER A 561 -21.31 23.54 9.68
C SER A 561 -19.92 23.51 10.31
N MET A 562 -18.89 23.81 9.52
CA MET A 562 -17.52 23.88 10.00
C MET A 562 -17.28 25.10 10.88
N ARG A 563 -17.91 26.25 10.60
CA ARG A 563 -17.86 27.45 11.45
C ARG A 563 -18.44 27.16 12.84
N GLN A 564 -19.64 26.57 12.88
CA GLN A 564 -20.31 26.21 14.13
C GLN A 564 -19.45 25.26 14.98
N PHE A 565 -18.88 24.25 14.35
CA PHE A 565 -18.00 23.32 15.04
C PHE A 565 -16.71 23.98 15.51
N LYS A 566 -16.08 24.81 14.70
CA LYS A 566 -14.86 25.55 15.07
C LYS A 566 -15.11 26.58 16.19
N ALA A 567 -16.26 27.21 16.20
CA ALA A 567 -16.67 28.17 17.23
C ALA A 567 -17.06 27.47 18.56
N GLY A 568 -17.19 26.14 18.60
CA GLY A 568 -17.64 25.39 19.77
C GLY A 568 -19.17 25.39 19.95
N GLU A 569 -19.91 25.98 19.01
CA GLU A 569 -21.36 26.01 19.01
C GLU A 569 -21.93 24.58 18.84
N ALA A 570 -21.29 23.77 17.99
CA ALA A 570 -21.58 22.35 17.85
C ALA A 570 -20.55 21.50 18.61
N GLN A 571 -21.02 20.56 19.43
CA GLN A 571 -20.18 19.66 20.22
C GLN A 571 -19.78 18.40 19.44
N ILE A 572 -20.61 17.98 18.45
CA ILE A 572 -20.39 16.78 17.64
C ILE A 572 -20.42 17.21 16.17
N LEU A 573 -19.45 16.73 15.40
CA LEU A 573 -19.46 16.83 13.94
C LEU A 573 -19.51 15.44 13.34
N VAL A 574 -20.63 15.14 12.68
CA VAL A 574 -20.83 13.90 11.91
C VAL A 574 -20.44 14.16 10.46
N ALA A 575 -19.56 13.34 9.92
CA ALA A 575 -19.08 13.57 8.55
C ALA A 575 -18.67 12.30 7.82
N THR A 576 -18.55 12.42 6.50
CA THR A 576 -17.84 11.43 5.68
C THR A 576 -16.34 11.71 5.66
N SER A 577 -15.56 10.89 4.95
CA SER A 577 -14.11 11.06 4.75
C SER A 577 -13.66 12.43 4.21
N VAL A 578 -14.60 13.31 3.83
CA VAL A 578 -14.34 14.70 3.39
C VAL A 578 -13.60 15.53 4.45
N ILE A 579 -13.66 15.14 5.74
CA ILE A 579 -12.85 15.76 6.82
C ILE A 579 -11.33 15.48 6.67
N GLU A 580 -10.92 14.62 5.77
CA GLU A 580 -9.49 14.44 5.46
C GLU A 580 -8.81 15.79 5.12
N VAL A 581 -9.61 16.80 4.79
CA VAL A 581 -9.12 18.09 4.30
C VAL A 581 -9.14 19.16 5.39
N GLY A 582 -8.07 19.21 6.20
CA GLY A 582 -7.42 20.47 6.58
C GLY A 582 -8.02 21.36 7.67
N VAL A 583 -9.15 21.06 8.31
CA VAL A 583 -9.67 21.96 9.35
C VAL A 583 -9.04 21.65 10.71
N ASP A 584 -8.44 22.70 11.32
CA ASP A 584 -7.82 22.62 12.63
C ASP A 584 -8.81 23.05 13.71
N VAL A 585 -9.22 22.11 14.57
CA VAL A 585 -10.05 22.36 15.75
C VAL A 585 -9.33 21.82 16.99
N PRO A 586 -8.52 22.65 17.68
CA PRO A 586 -7.71 22.21 18.81
C PRO A 586 -8.51 21.59 19.95
N ASN A 587 -9.78 22.01 20.12
CA ASN A 587 -10.69 21.52 21.16
C ASN A 587 -11.33 20.15 20.84
N ALA A 588 -11.23 19.67 19.59
CA ALA A 588 -11.72 18.34 19.22
C ALA A 588 -10.71 17.27 19.66
N THR A 589 -11.04 16.57 20.74
CA THR A 589 -10.16 15.57 21.37
C THR A 589 -10.59 14.13 21.14
N VAL A 590 -11.77 13.90 20.59
CA VAL A 590 -12.31 12.55 20.33
C VAL A 590 -12.61 12.40 18.85
N MET A 591 -12.04 11.34 18.25
CA MET A 591 -12.31 10.88 16.90
C MET A 591 -12.96 9.49 16.98
N VAL A 592 -14.16 9.36 16.48
CA VAL A 592 -14.86 8.08 16.31
C VAL A 592 -14.90 7.77 14.81
N ILE A 593 -14.43 6.60 14.42
CA ILE A 593 -14.42 6.13 13.03
C ILE A 593 -15.33 4.91 12.96
N GLU A 594 -16.48 5.06 12.34
CA GLU A 594 -17.47 4.01 12.13
C GLU A 594 -17.07 3.11 10.96
N SER A 595 -17.33 1.80 11.07
CA SER A 595 -16.96 0.78 10.08
C SER A 595 -15.48 0.90 9.66
N ALA A 596 -14.58 0.92 10.64
CA ALA A 596 -13.15 1.19 10.44
C ALA A 596 -12.49 0.18 9.49
N GLU A 597 -13.02 -1.03 9.36
CA GLU A 597 -12.56 -2.06 8.42
C GLU A 597 -12.69 -1.64 6.95
N ARG A 598 -13.53 -0.64 6.65
CA ARG A 598 -13.73 -0.12 5.28
C ARG A 598 -12.74 0.98 4.89
N PHE A 599 -11.92 1.45 5.82
CA PHE A 599 -10.91 2.46 5.57
C PHE A 599 -9.53 1.84 5.32
N GLY A 600 -8.78 2.39 4.39
CA GLY A 600 -7.36 2.08 4.27
C GLY A 600 -6.54 2.58 5.47
N LEU A 601 -5.45 1.90 5.82
CA LEU A 601 -4.60 2.26 6.96
C LEU A 601 -4.10 3.71 6.92
N SER A 602 -3.76 4.23 5.73
CA SER A 602 -3.35 5.63 5.56
C SER A 602 -4.47 6.61 5.88
N GLN A 603 -5.72 6.30 5.52
CA GLN A 603 -6.89 7.12 5.84
C GLN A 603 -7.17 7.12 7.35
N LEU A 604 -7.13 5.95 7.98
CA LEU A 604 -7.27 5.83 9.44
C LEU A 604 -6.21 6.66 10.16
N HIS A 605 -4.96 6.64 9.68
CA HIS A 605 -3.89 7.44 10.24
C HIS A 605 -4.13 8.95 10.07
N GLN A 606 -4.58 9.39 8.91
CA GLN A 606 -4.91 10.79 8.63
C GLN A 606 -6.08 11.28 9.49
N LEU A 607 -7.16 10.48 9.61
CA LEU A 607 -8.30 10.78 10.46
C LEU A 607 -7.89 10.85 11.94
N ARG A 608 -7.11 9.88 12.42
CA ARG A 608 -6.56 9.91 13.78
C ARG A 608 -5.80 11.21 14.06
N GLY A 609 -5.01 11.68 13.10
CA GLY A 609 -4.24 12.91 13.23
C GLY A 609 -5.06 14.21 13.23
N ARG A 610 -6.39 14.15 13.02
CA ARG A 610 -7.28 15.33 13.13
C ARG A 610 -7.57 15.72 14.57
N VAL A 611 -7.35 14.85 15.52
CA VAL A 611 -7.36 15.15 16.97
C VAL A 611 -5.93 15.19 17.50
N GLY A 612 -5.75 15.59 18.77
CA GLY A 612 -4.41 15.68 19.38
C GLY A 612 -3.63 16.94 18.99
N ARG A 613 -4.29 17.99 18.57
CA ARG A 613 -3.67 19.29 18.22
C ARG A 613 -3.56 20.25 19.39
N GLY A 614 -4.31 20.02 20.47
CA GLY A 614 -4.21 20.71 21.74
C GLY A 614 -3.24 20.02 22.72
N GLY A 615 -3.04 20.62 23.90
CA GLY A 615 -2.25 20.03 25.01
C GLY A 615 -2.96 18.91 25.77
N GLU A 616 -4.23 18.66 25.48
CA GLU A 616 -5.07 17.71 26.16
C GLU A 616 -4.95 16.29 25.59
N GLN A 617 -5.25 15.27 26.43
CA GLN A 617 -5.27 13.89 25.97
C GLN A 617 -6.37 13.68 24.93
N SER A 618 -6.00 13.15 23.78
CA SER A 618 -6.93 12.87 22.70
C SER A 618 -7.07 11.37 22.45
N TYR A 619 -8.20 10.99 21.87
CA TYR A 619 -8.64 9.62 21.71
C TYR A 619 -9.11 9.38 20.28
N CYS A 620 -8.72 8.24 19.71
CA CYS A 620 -9.25 7.73 18.45
C CYS A 620 -9.91 6.37 18.70
N ILE A 621 -11.18 6.24 18.34
CA ILE A 621 -11.98 5.06 18.58
C ILE A 621 -12.39 4.48 17.23
N LEU A 622 -11.91 3.27 16.94
CA LEU A 622 -12.22 2.53 15.74
C LEU A 622 -13.39 1.59 16.05
N MET A 623 -14.51 1.80 15.39
CA MET A 623 -15.69 0.94 15.48
C MET A 623 -15.69 -0.04 14.32
N SER A 624 -15.90 -1.33 14.57
CA SER A 624 -16.04 -2.35 13.53
C SER A 624 -17.25 -3.23 13.76
N VAL A 625 -17.78 -3.80 12.68
CA VAL A 625 -18.88 -4.78 12.73
C VAL A 625 -18.33 -6.10 13.28
N SER A 626 -19.10 -6.77 14.16
CA SER A 626 -18.70 -8.09 14.68
C SER A 626 -18.70 -9.12 13.55
N TYR A 627 -17.63 -9.92 13.43
CA TYR A 627 -17.39 -10.94 12.38
C TYR A 627 -18.52 -11.96 12.20
N THR A 628 -19.43 -12.08 13.15
CA THR A 628 -20.60 -12.97 13.08
C THR A 628 -21.65 -12.54 12.04
N HIS A 629 -21.72 -11.27 11.65
CA HIS A 629 -22.66 -10.78 10.63
C HIS A 629 -22.11 -10.87 9.18
N LEU A 630 -20.80 -10.84 8.97
CA LEU A 630 -20.20 -10.95 7.64
C LEU A 630 -20.35 -12.34 7.01
N ARG A 631 -20.38 -13.42 7.82
CA ARG A 631 -20.61 -14.79 7.30
C ARG A 631 -22.04 -15.03 6.79
N ALA A 632 -23.02 -14.26 7.21
CA ALA A 632 -24.41 -14.42 6.75
C ALA A 632 -24.65 -13.82 5.35
N HIS A 633 -23.83 -12.84 4.92
CA HIS A 633 -23.96 -12.22 3.59
C HIS A 633 -23.12 -12.89 2.50
N GLU A 634 -22.02 -13.57 2.84
CA GLU A 634 -21.20 -14.30 1.88
C GLU A 634 -21.78 -15.66 1.46
N THR A 635 -22.77 -16.18 2.19
CA THR A 635 -23.42 -17.47 1.86
C THR A 635 -24.70 -17.33 1.03
N SER A 636 -25.09 -16.11 0.64
CA SER A 636 -26.27 -15.84 -0.18
C SER A 636 -25.97 -15.32 -1.60
N GLN A 637 -24.70 -15.41 -2.06
CA GLN A 637 -24.34 -15.20 -3.47
C GLN A 637 -23.83 -16.47 -4.13
#